data_b4954ba2daea34736e9fb281501c8df2
#
_entry.id   b4954ba2daea34736e9fb281501c8df2
#
_cell.length_a   1.000
_cell.length_b   1.000
_cell.length_c   1.000
_cell.angle_alpha   90.00
_cell.angle_beta   90.00
_cell.angle_gamma   90.00
#
_symmetry.space_group_name_H-M   'P 1'
#
loop_
_entity.id
_entity.type
_entity.pdbx_description
1 polymer ?
#
loop_
_entity_poly.entity_id
_entity_poly.type
_entity_poly.pdbx_seq_one_letter_code
_entity_poly.pdbx_strand_id
1 'polypeptide(L)'
;MFHAIARHRPPFVILIGFCLVFVIYEVQWFGERGEKESRSTPVAGAKDMLNHTKGILAQENGGANHDHNHPPLKRLYICGYSLEQLSKEIFPDYSFQGQLTVKAKDQQQPTSNDILVYGTFGPCANYKVKKFPGATIFLNGESWRDDIRHRKNLHQYRLGPARDDGVYSIRLYYVAAVLINEHSPWEWAKITDPNQRPQSTMEYRAVIYANSHCVRFRQRAARDIAKIIPVVFGGKCKVRSALNSKNPNRDNHDSWIDWDLVGQRRYQNAQIFTKFQFCLVMENTNHEGYITEKILNAYLGGCLPIYYGTKEVFELFHPESFVYYDIRNPEPALQLLKYLYYNETAFHERMRHPILRHGNETIIKYFSITDKLGGGVLKNRIRTMIGLKD
;
A
#
# COMPACT_ATOMS: atom_id res chain seq x y z
N MET A 1 15.88 9.99 71.99
CA MET A 1 15.80 11.48 71.95
C MET A 1 15.10 11.82 70.64
N PHE A 2 13.89 12.34 70.78
CA PHE A 2 13.01 12.75 69.67
C PHE A 2 13.54 14.04 69.01
N HIS A 3 13.45 14.16 67.69
CA HIS A 3 13.08 15.44 67.09
C HIS A 3 12.37 15.19 65.75
N ALA A 4 11.10 15.55 65.70
CA ALA A 4 10.25 15.70 64.53
C ALA A 4 10.57 17.06 63.89
N ILE A 5 10.64 17.13 62.56
CA ILE A 5 10.55 18.39 61.83
C ILE A 5 9.51 18.26 60.69
N ALA A 6 8.68 19.26 60.68
CA ALA A 6 7.42 19.46 60.04
C ALA A 6 7.41 19.47 58.51
N ARG A 7 6.25 19.11 57.99
CA ARG A 7 5.79 19.31 56.61
C ARG A 7 5.59 20.80 56.32
N HIS A 8 6.13 21.26 55.19
CA HIS A 8 5.63 22.47 54.51
C HIS A 8 5.13 22.08 53.11
N ARG A 9 3.85 22.29 52.88
CA ARG A 9 3.22 22.38 51.55
C ARG A 9 3.19 23.86 51.17
N PRO A 10 3.53 24.26 49.92
CA PRO A 10 3.16 25.57 49.39
C PRO A 10 1.79 25.47 48.64
N PRO A 11 1.11 26.60 48.47
CA PRO A 11 -0.31 26.68 48.20
C PRO A 11 -0.66 26.55 46.70
N PHE A 12 -1.88 26.08 46.47
CA PHE A 12 -2.60 26.17 45.22
C PHE A 12 -2.71 27.62 44.74
N VAL A 13 -2.25 27.86 43.48
CA VAL A 13 -2.67 29.02 42.70
C VAL A 13 -3.62 28.50 41.63
N ILE A 14 -4.88 28.85 41.77
CA ILE A 14 -5.90 28.73 40.74
C ILE A 14 -5.66 29.86 39.77
N LEU A 15 -5.41 29.53 38.50
CA LEU A 15 -5.55 30.48 37.39
C LEU A 15 -6.69 29.97 36.48
N ILE A 16 -7.84 30.60 36.69
CA ILE A 16 -8.99 30.56 35.80
C ILE A 16 -8.75 31.57 34.69
N GLY A 17 -8.99 31.17 33.47
CA GLY A 17 -9.26 32.11 32.38
C GLY A 17 -8.34 31.98 31.18
N PHE A 18 -8.79 31.31 30.16
CA PHE A 18 -9.16 31.84 28.85
C PHE A 18 -9.56 30.68 27.92
N CYS A 19 -10.86 30.38 27.96
CA CYS A 19 -11.54 29.86 26.78
C CYS A 19 -11.66 30.99 25.77
N LEU A 20 -11.20 30.76 24.55
CA LEU A 20 -11.93 31.25 23.36
C LEU A 20 -11.21 30.77 22.08
N VAL A 21 -11.97 30.00 21.31
CA VAL A 21 -12.03 29.98 19.84
C VAL A 21 -10.88 29.29 19.09
N PHE A 22 -11.08 28.03 18.80
CA PHE A 22 -10.90 27.51 17.44
C PHE A 22 -11.89 26.34 17.27
N VAL A 23 -13.09 26.72 16.81
CA VAL A 23 -14.07 25.81 16.19
C VAL A 23 -13.97 26.03 14.70
N ILE A 24 -14.25 24.97 13.97
CA ILE A 24 -14.51 24.88 12.53
C ILE A 24 -13.28 24.46 11.70
N TYR A 25 -13.15 23.15 11.47
CA TYR A 25 -13.39 22.44 10.23
C TYR A 25 -13.34 20.91 10.49
N GLU A 26 -14.45 20.36 10.95
CA GLU A 26 -14.79 18.96 10.72
C GLU A 26 -15.77 18.92 9.54
N VAL A 27 -15.36 18.36 8.42
CA VAL A 27 -16.26 17.95 7.34
C VAL A 27 -16.74 16.54 7.66
N GLN A 28 -18.01 16.46 8.00
CA GLN A 28 -18.80 15.25 8.18
C GLN A 28 -18.82 14.41 6.91
N TRP A 29 -18.53 13.13 7.08
CA TRP A 29 -18.99 12.04 6.23
C TRP A 29 -19.52 10.92 7.12
N PHE A 30 -20.84 10.90 7.34
CA PHE A 30 -21.57 9.69 7.72
C PHE A 30 -23.02 9.78 7.24
N GLY A 31 -23.40 8.94 6.29
CA GLY A 31 -24.29 7.80 6.50
C GLY A 31 -25.76 8.12 6.46
N GLU A 32 -26.38 7.82 5.33
CA GLU A 32 -27.81 7.65 5.16
C GLU A 32 -28.41 6.63 6.13
N ARG A 33 -29.50 7.02 6.78
CA ARG A 33 -30.69 6.18 7.03
C ARG A 33 -31.89 7.04 7.43
N GLY A 34 -32.94 6.99 6.59
CA GLY A 34 -34.33 6.79 7.02
C GLY A 34 -35.16 7.99 7.47
N GLU A 35 -36.10 8.38 6.61
CA GLU A 35 -37.50 8.72 6.90
C GLU A 35 -37.87 10.06 7.59
N LYS A 36 -38.61 10.84 6.91
CA LYS A 36 -40.00 11.32 6.97
C LYS A 36 -40.20 12.78 6.58
N GLU A 37 -41.25 12.94 5.79
CA GLU A 37 -41.79 14.17 5.21
C GLU A 37 -42.03 15.31 6.21
N SER A 38 -41.73 16.55 5.78
CA SER A 38 -42.55 17.69 6.11
C SER A 38 -42.53 18.71 4.95
N ARG A 39 -43.73 19.07 4.51
CA ARG A 39 -44.06 20.05 3.47
C ARG A 39 -43.55 21.44 3.83
N SER A 40 -42.96 22.13 2.86
CA SER A 40 -42.96 23.58 2.81
C SER A 40 -42.98 24.07 1.35
N THR A 41 -43.80 25.08 1.14
CA THR A 41 -44.32 25.74 -0.06
C THR A 41 -43.27 26.29 -1.02
N PRO A 42 -43.60 26.40 -2.33
CA PRO A 42 -42.63 26.77 -3.37
C PRO A 42 -42.51 28.28 -3.53
N VAL A 43 -41.28 28.74 -3.71
CA VAL A 43 -40.95 30.11 -4.16
C VAL A 43 -41.02 30.16 -5.68
N ALA A 44 -41.84 31.12 -6.18
CA ALA A 44 -42.00 31.42 -7.61
C ALA A 44 -40.69 31.95 -8.21
N GLY A 45 -40.25 31.38 -9.32
CA GLY A 45 -39.12 31.92 -10.10
C GLY A 45 -38.47 30.99 -11.12
N ALA A 46 -38.92 29.75 -11.27
CA ALA A 46 -38.24 28.75 -12.12
C ALA A 46 -39.02 28.31 -13.37
N LYS A 47 -39.91 29.16 -13.90
CA LYS A 47 -40.74 28.77 -15.05
C LYS A 47 -40.24 29.26 -16.41
N ASP A 48 -39.26 30.15 -16.49
CA ASP A 48 -38.82 30.71 -17.77
C ASP A 48 -37.58 30.05 -18.42
N MET A 49 -36.95 29.11 -17.77
CA MET A 49 -35.81 28.37 -18.37
C MET A 49 -36.17 27.00 -18.99
N LEU A 50 -37.40 26.53 -18.82
CA LEU A 50 -37.80 25.19 -19.30
C LEU A 50 -38.46 25.18 -20.68
N ASN A 51 -38.72 26.34 -21.25
CA ASN A 51 -39.40 26.44 -22.56
C ASN A 51 -38.45 26.62 -23.76
N HIS A 52 -37.15 26.80 -23.54
CA HIS A 52 -36.18 26.91 -24.64
C HIS A 52 -35.55 25.59 -25.07
N THR A 53 -35.71 24.53 -24.29
CA THR A 53 -35.11 23.20 -24.60
C THR A 53 -36.13 22.21 -25.21
N LYS A 54 -37.39 22.56 -25.31
CA LYS A 54 -38.41 21.69 -25.94
C LYS A 54 -38.64 21.94 -27.46
N GLY A 55 -37.93 22.89 -28.04
CA GLY A 55 -38.06 23.24 -29.47
C GLY A 55 -37.08 22.54 -30.41
N ILE A 56 -36.11 21.75 -29.89
CA ILE A 56 -35.03 21.12 -30.71
C ILE A 56 -35.17 19.60 -30.82
N LEU A 57 -36.12 18.97 -30.15
CA LEU A 57 -36.27 17.50 -30.12
C LEU A 57 -37.48 16.97 -30.95
N ALA A 58 -37.97 17.75 -31.91
CA ALA A 58 -39.10 17.30 -32.72
C ALA A 58 -38.86 17.48 -34.23
N GLN A 59 -37.71 17.06 -34.73
CA GLN A 59 -37.53 16.81 -36.18
C GLN A 59 -36.27 15.96 -36.42
N GLU A 60 -36.33 14.66 -36.19
CA GLU A 60 -35.52 13.66 -36.86
C GLU A 60 -36.14 12.27 -36.63
N ASN A 61 -37.31 12.07 -37.24
CA ASN A 61 -37.79 10.74 -37.59
C ASN A 61 -37.49 10.52 -39.07
N GLY A 62 -36.38 9.94 -39.38
CA GLY A 62 -35.99 9.61 -40.72
C GLY A 62 -34.79 8.71 -40.80
N GLY A 63 -35.02 7.42 -41.00
CA GLY A 63 -33.99 6.49 -41.50
C GLY A 63 -33.08 5.86 -40.46
N ALA A 64 -33.45 4.70 -39.99
CA ALA A 64 -32.53 3.77 -39.32
C ALA A 64 -31.46 3.26 -40.32
N ASN A 65 -30.38 4.02 -40.49
CA ASN A 65 -29.13 3.44 -40.94
C ASN A 65 -28.34 2.98 -39.68
N HIS A 66 -28.32 1.70 -39.47
CA HIS A 66 -27.39 1.06 -38.54
C HIS A 66 -25.97 1.36 -39.03
N ASP A 67 -25.37 2.39 -38.48
CA ASP A 67 -23.95 2.70 -38.64
C ASP A 67 -23.17 1.67 -37.81
N HIS A 68 -22.76 0.58 -38.48
CA HIS A 68 -22.00 -0.56 -37.91
C HIS A 68 -20.53 -0.26 -37.67
N ASN A 69 -20.10 1.00 -37.53
CA ASN A 69 -18.69 1.40 -37.48
C ASN A 69 -18.19 1.93 -36.13
N HIS A 70 -18.90 1.70 -35.04
CA HIS A 70 -18.25 1.90 -33.74
C HIS A 70 -17.32 0.73 -33.45
N PRO A 71 -16.02 0.96 -33.19
CA PRO A 71 -15.14 -0.15 -32.79
C PRO A 71 -15.73 -0.82 -31.55
N PRO A 72 -15.66 -2.17 -31.49
CA PRO A 72 -16.27 -2.90 -30.37
C PRO A 72 -15.71 -2.36 -29.05
N LEU A 73 -16.63 -2.05 -28.13
CA LEU A 73 -16.29 -1.50 -26.82
C LEU A 73 -15.36 -2.48 -26.08
N LYS A 74 -14.14 -2.02 -25.78
CA LYS A 74 -13.17 -2.77 -25.00
C LYS A 74 -13.44 -2.54 -23.51
N ARG A 75 -13.65 -3.62 -22.75
CA ARG A 75 -14.01 -3.55 -21.32
C ARG A 75 -12.98 -4.22 -20.44
N LEU A 76 -12.73 -3.60 -19.29
CA LEU A 76 -11.80 -4.08 -18.27
C LEU A 76 -12.60 -4.52 -17.04
N TYR A 77 -12.47 -5.77 -16.70
CA TYR A 77 -13.03 -6.36 -15.48
C TYR A 77 -11.91 -6.67 -14.50
N ILE A 78 -12.23 -6.58 -13.22
CA ILE A 78 -11.34 -7.05 -12.16
C ILE A 78 -12.02 -8.14 -11.34
N CYS A 79 -11.20 -8.96 -10.68
CA CYS A 79 -11.66 -9.87 -9.67
C CYS A 79 -10.61 -10.09 -8.60
N GLY A 80 -10.76 -9.37 -7.53
CA GLY A 80 -9.82 -9.35 -6.42
C GLY A 80 -9.85 -8.02 -5.70
N TYR A 81 -9.28 -8.02 -4.52
CA TYR A 81 -9.14 -6.81 -3.74
C TYR A 81 -7.95 -5.99 -4.26
N SER A 82 -8.09 -4.67 -4.24
CA SER A 82 -7.00 -3.73 -4.52
C SER A 82 -6.32 -3.96 -5.88
N LEU A 83 -7.10 -4.06 -6.96
CA LEU A 83 -6.57 -4.19 -8.33
C LEU A 83 -7.05 -3.07 -9.27
N GLU A 84 -7.92 -2.20 -8.78
CA GLU A 84 -8.64 -1.24 -9.61
C GLU A 84 -7.71 -0.21 -10.24
N GLN A 85 -6.97 0.53 -9.41
CA GLN A 85 -6.11 1.60 -9.90
C GLN A 85 -4.99 1.06 -10.78
N LEU A 86 -4.34 -0.02 -10.34
CA LEU A 86 -3.30 -0.68 -11.12
C LEU A 86 -3.82 -1.11 -12.50
N SER A 87 -5.01 -1.73 -12.56
CA SER A 87 -5.60 -2.20 -13.81
C SER A 87 -5.95 -1.03 -14.74
N LYS A 88 -6.48 0.07 -14.23
CA LYS A 88 -6.76 1.29 -14.98
C LYS A 88 -5.50 1.94 -15.55
N GLU A 89 -4.40 1.95 -14.78
CA GLU A 89 -3.11 2.51 -15.25
C GLU A 89 -2.49 1.64 -16.35
N ILE A 90 -2.66 0.32 -16.31
CA ILE A 90 -2.16 -0.58 -17.37
C ILE A 90 -3.03 -0.49 -18.63
N PHE A 91 -4.36 -0.36 -18.49
CA PHE A 91 -5.34 -0.39 -19.58
C PHE A 91 -6.22 0.86 -19.62
N PRO A 92 -5.63 2.05 -19.82
CA PRO A 92 -6.38 3.31 -19.77
C PRO A 92 -7.39 3.48 -20.93
N ASP A 93 -7.21 2.73 -22.02
CA ASP A 93 -8.05 2.69 -23.21
C ASP A 93 -9.25 1.73 -23.10
N TYR A 94 -9.41 1.04 -21.96
CA TYR A 94 -10.51 0.13 -21.68
C TYR A 94 -11.55 0.78 -20.75
N SER A 95 -12.84 0.56 -21.06
CA SER A 95 -13.93 0.96 -20.17
C SER A 95 -13.99 0.06 -18.94
N PHE A 96 -13.72 0.63 -17.76
CA PHE A 96 -13.68 -0.11 -16.49
C PHE A 96 -15.08 -0.50 -16.03
N GLN A 97 -15.32 -1.80 -15.83
CA GLN A 97 -16.62 -2.37 -15.44
C GLN A 97 -16.69 -2.79 -13.96
N GLY A 98 -15.57 -2.69 -13.22
CA GLY A 98 -15.51 -3.12 -11.83
C GLY A 98 -15.37 -4.61 -11.62
N GLN A 99 -15.88 -5.11 -10.47
CA GLN A 99 -15.78 -6.53 -10.09
C GLN A 99 -16.65 -7.42 -10.99
N LEU A 100 -16.04 -8.46 -11.53
CA LEU A 100 -16.78 -9.49 -12.28
C LEU A 100 -17.66 -10.31 -11.30
N THR A 101 -18.95 -10.00 -11.23
CA THR A 101 -19.89 -10.66 -10.30
C THR A 101 -20.73 -11.74 -10.98
N VAL A 102 -21.18 -12.75 -10.19
CA VAL A 102 -22.04 -13.86 -10.71
C VAL A 102 -23.46 -13.39 -10.96
N LYS A 103 -23.91 -12.36 -10.24
CA LYS A 103 -25.35 -12.05 -10.09
C LYS A 103 -25.80 -10.77 -10.79
N ALA A 104 -24.92 -10.04 -11.44
CA ALA A 104 -25.35 -8.83 -12.15
C ALA A 104 -26.11 -9.22 -13.41
N LYS A 105 -27.44 -9.26 -13.31
CA LYS A 105 -28.34 -9.43 -14.47
C LYS A 105 -28.14 -8.33 -15.50
N ASP A 106 -27.59 -7.19 -15.06
CA ASP A 106 -27.39 -5.97 -15.85
C ASP A 106 -25.98 -5.82 -16.44
N GLN A 107 -25.03 -6.73 -16.14
CA GLN A 107 -23.71 -6.70 -16.77
C GLN A 107 -23.78 -7.31 -18.17
N GLN A 108 -23.37 -6.53 -19.16
CA GLN A 108 -23.15 -7.07 -20.50
C GLN A 108 -22.18 -8.26 -20.45
N GLN A 109 -22.52 -9.33 -21.16
CA GLN A 109 -21.64 -10.50 -21.22
C GLN A 109 -20.27 -10.11 -21.79
N PRO A 110 -19.17 -10.61 -21.17
CA PRO A 110 -17.82 -10.35 -21.68
C PRO A 110 -17.64 -10.96 -23.11
N THR A 111 -16.80 -10.30 -23.89
CA THR A 111 -16.42 -10.69 -25.25
C THR A 111 -14.92 -11.04 -25.33
N SER A 112 -14.48 -11.53 -26.48
CA SER A 112 -13.07 -11.82 -26.74
C SER A 112 -12.15 -10.58 -26.70
N ASN A 113 -12.71 -9.37 -26.84
CA ASN A 113 -11.96 -8.12 -26.79
C ASN A 113 -11.78 -7.58 -25.37
N ASP A 114 -12.39 -8.21 -24.38
CA ASP A 114 -12.36 -7.75 -22.99
C ASP A 114 -11.17 -8.34 -22.22
N ILE A 115 -10.80 -7.70 -21.12
CA ILE A 115 -9.72 -8.13 -20.23
C ILE A 115 -10.27 -8.40 -18.84
N LEU A 116 -9.79 -9.47 -18.21
CA LEU A 116 -9.99 -9.76 -16.80
C LEU A 116 -8.66 -9.79 -16.07
N VAL A 117 -8.48 -8.85 -15.12
CA VAL A 117 -7.37 -8.90 -14.15
C VAL A 117 -7.89 -9.48 -12.84
N TYR A 118 -7.25 -10.53 -12.33
CA TYR A 118 -7.69 -11.17 -11.10
C TYR A 118 -6.53 -11.49 -10.18
N GLY A 119 -6.78 -11.40 -8.88
CA GLY A 119 -5.75 -11.57 -7.84
C GLY A 119 -5.86 -12.89 -7.12
N THR A 120 -4.89 -13.11 -6.23
CA THR A 120 -4.82 -14.26 -5.32
C THR A 120 -6.04 -14.32 -4.39
N PHE A 121 -6.51 -13.16 -3.95
CA PHE A 121 -7.65 -13.00 -3.05
C PHE A 121 -8.77 -12.28 -3.77
N GLY A 122 -9.97 -12.82 -3.70
CA GLY A 122 -11.14 -12.20 -4.30
C GLY A 122 -12.29 -13.15 -4.53
N PRO A 123 -13.45 -12.62 -4.95
CA PRO A 123 -14.68 -13.39 -5.10
C PRO A 123 -14.76 -14.25 -6.37
N CYS A 124 -13.76 -14.20 -7.26
CA CYS A 124 -13.78 -14.99 -8.48
C CYS A 124 -13.62 -16.47 -8.22
N ALA A 125 -14.70 -17.20 -8.45
CA ALA A 125 -14.61 -18.65 -8.55
C ALA A 125 -13.80 -19.05 -9.79
N ASN A 126 -12.96 -20.07 -9.64
CA ASN A 126 -12.07 -20.57 -10.71
C ASN A 126 -12.78 -20.84 -12.06
N TYR A 127 -14.05 -21.28 -12.04
CA TYR A 127 -14.81 -21.57 -13.25
C TYR A 127 -15.13 -20.33 -14.10
N LYS A 128 -15.24 -19.15 -13.46
CA LYS A 128 -15.49 -17.90 -14.18
C LYS A 128 -14.28 -17.42 -14.97
N VAL A 129 -13.09 -17.57 -14.38
CA VAL A 129 -11.84 -17.26 -15.06
C VAL A 129 -11.67 -18.15 -16.28
N LYS A 130 -11.95 -19.46 -16.16
CA LYS A 130 -11.88 -20.42 -17.28
C LYS A 130 -12.85 -20.12 -18.42
N LYS A 131 -14.00 -19.54 -18.11
CA LYS A 131 -15.06 -19.23 -19.08
C LYS A 131 -14.99 -17.80 -19.60
N PHE A 132 -14.03 -17.01 -19.13
CA PHE A 132 -13.88 -15.64 -19.62
C PHE A 132 -13.37 -15.69 -21.07
N PRO A 133 -14.08 -15.07 -22.02
CA PRO A 133 -13.78 -15.23 -23.44
C PRO A 133 -12.56 -14.45 -23.91
N GLY A 134 -12.17 -13.39 -23.21
CA GLY A 134 -11.05 -12.53 -23.53
C GLY A 134 -9.76 -12.85 -22.76
N ALA A 135 -8.83 -11.94 -22.74
CA ALA A 135 -7.55 -12.11 -22.03
C ALA A 135 -7.74 -12.17 -20.50
N THR A 136 -7.10 -13.14 -19.86
CA THR A 136 -7.08 -13.28 -18.40
C THR A 136 -5.68 -13.10 -17.85
N ILE A 137 -5.51 -12.16 -16.91
CA ILE A 137 -4.23 -11.82 -16.30
C ILE A 137 -4.31 -12.11 -14.80
N PHE A 138 -3.47 -13.01 -14.32
CA PHE A 138 -3.33 -13.30 -12.90
C PHE A 138 -2.26 -12.40 -12.28
N LEU A 139 -2.64 -11.56 -11.34
CA LEU A 139 -1.70 -10.79 -10.51
C LEU A 139 -1.47 -11.53 -9.19
N ASN A 140 -0.24 -12.00 -8.98
CA ASN A 140 0.17 -12.67 -7.75
C ASN A 140 1.01 -11.74 -6.85
N GLY A 141 0.54 -11.53 -5.62
CA GLY A 141 1.28 -10.82 -4.57
C GLY A 141 1.89 -11.75 -3.52
N GLU A 142 1.76 -13.08 -3.67
CA GLU A 142 2.13 -14.07 -2.66
C GLU A 142 3.14 -15.09 -3.16
N SER A 143 4.24 -15.27 -2.42
CA SER A 143 5.36 -16.16 -2.80
C SER A 143 4.95 -17.64 -2.96
N TRP A 144 4.08 -18.13 -2.09
CA TRP A 144 3.69 -19.55 -2.03
C TRP A 144 2.64 -19.96 -3.07
N ARG A 145 2.01 -18.97 -3.74
CA ARG A 145 0.99 -19.24 -4.75
C ARG A 145 1.50 -19.26 -6.18
N ASP A 146 2.76 -18.92 -6.41
CA ASP A 146 3.39 -19.13 -7.72
C ASP A 146 3.54 -20.60 -8.06
N ASP A 147 3.73 -21.46 -7.07
CA ASP A 147 3.78 -22.92 -7.24
C ASP A 147 2.37 -23.53 -7.33
N ILE A 148 1.45 -22.88 -8.00
CA ILE A 148 0.12 -23.45 -8.25
C ILE A 148 0.21 -24.48 -9.36
N ARG A 149 0.92 -25.58 -9.12
CA ARG A 149 0.94 -26.79 -9.96
C ARG A 149 -0.48 -27.32 -10.23
N HIS A 150 -1.42 -27.02 -9.33
CA HIS A 150 -2.82 -27.42 -9.46
C HIS A 150 -3.68 -26.48 -10.33
N ARG A 151 -3.15 -25.34 -10.77
CA ARG A 151 -3.90 -24.35 -11.55
C ARG A 151 -3.25 -24.02 -12.91
N LYS A 152 -2.38 -24.87 -13.43
CA LYS A 152 -1.64 -24.65 -14.69
C LYS A 152 -2.51 -24.26 -15.88
N ASN A 153 -3.79 -24.56 -15.85
CA ASN A 153 -4.73 -24.33 -16.95
C ASN A 153 -5.70 -23.15 -16.71
N LEU A 154 -5.49 -22.34 -15.66
CA LEU A 154 -6.38 -21.22 -15.32
C LEU A 154 -5.87 -19.88 -15.81
N HIS A 155 -4.56 -19.73 -15.92
CA HIS A 155 -3.94 -18.46 -16.21
C HIS A 155 -3.46 -18.43 -17.65
N GLN A 156 -3.97 -17.48 -18.41
CA GLN A 156 -3.42 -17.21 -19.73
C GLN A 156 -2.12 -16.41 -19.59
N TYR A 157 -2.14 -15.37 -18.74
CA TYR A 157 -0.98 -14.49 -18.48
C TYR A 157 -0.78 -14.27 -16.98
N ARG A 158 0.46 -13.95 -16.56
CA ARG A 158 0.84 -13.80 -15.16
C ARG A 158 1.67 -12.55 -14.92
N LEU A 159 1.37 -11.88 -13.82
CA LEU A 159 2.18 -10.81 -13.25
C LEU A 159 2.48 -11.17 -11.78
N GLY A 160 3.73 -11.07 -11.37
CA GLY A 160 4.11 -11.38 -9.98
C GLY A 160 5.55 -11.86 -9.84
N PRO A 161 5.90 -12.58 -8.75
CA PRO A 161 7.25 -13.05 -8.49
C PRO A 161 7.72 -14.15 -9.43
N ALA A 162 6.84 -14.71 -10.27
CA ALA A 162 7.19 -15.73 -11.25
C ALA A 162 8.33 -15.28 -12.18
N ARG A 163 9.04 -16.26 -12.76
CA ARG A 163 10.08 -15.99 -13.72
C ARG A 163 9.52 -15.24 -14.93
N ASP A 164 10.21 -14.18 -15.34
CA ASP A 164 9.89 -13.40 -16.53
C ASP A 164 10.30 -14.20 -17.78
N ASP A 165 9.32 -14.60 -18.59
CA ASP A 165 9.54 -15.24 -19.89
C ASP A 165 9.15 -14.33 -21.07
N GLY A 166 8.57 -13.16 -20.76
CA GLY A 166 8.14 -12.16 -21.74
C GLY A 166 6.97 -12.57 -22.64
N VAL A 167 6.49 -13.81 -22.53
CA VAL A 167 5.43 -14.38 -23.40
C VAL A 167 4.14 -14.61 -22.64
N TYR A 168 4.22 -15.25 -21.48
CA TYR A 168 3.07 -15.56 -20.63
C TYR A 168 3.24 -15.03 -19.21
N SER A 169 4.44 -14.60 -18.84
CA SER A 169 4.76 -14.14 -17.50
C SER A 169 5.71 -12.96 -17.54
N ILE A 170 5.35 -11.90 -16.84
CA ILE A 170 6.22 -10.76 -16.59
C ILE A 170 6.45 -10.65 -15.10
N ARG A 171 7.72 -10.55 -14.68
CA ARG A 171 8.05 -10.30 -13.29
C ARG A 171 7.58 -8.92 -12.90
N LEU A 172 6.69 -8.90 -11.92
CA LEU A 172 6.18 -7.70 -11.30
C LEU A 172 6.39 -7.82 -9.79
N TYR A 173 7.32 -7.05 -9.25
CA TYR A 173 7.48 -6.98 -7.79
C TYR A 173 6.24 -6.38 -7.15
N TYR A 174 5.72 -7.04 -6.13
CA TYR A 174 4.47 -6.59 -5.51
C TYR A 174 4.58 -5.20 -4.89
N VAL A 175 5.77 -4.79 -4.43
CA VAL A 175 6.06 -3.42 -3.97
C VAL A 175 5.73 -2.37 -5.03
N ALA A 176 6.03 -2.63 -6.30
CA ALA A 176 5.71 -1.70 -7.41
C ALA A 176 4.21 -1.68 -7.70
N ALA A 177 3.55 -2.85 -7.69
CA ALA A 177 2.11 -2.93 -7.85
C ALA A 177 1.36 -2.17 -6.76
N VAL A 178 1.78 -2.30 -5.50
CA VAL A 178 1.19 -1.59 -4.36
C VAL A 178 1.42 -0.08 -4.45
N LEU A 179 2.63 0.34 -4.83
CA LEU A 179 2.93 1.77 -5.00
C LEU A 179 1.94 2.43 -5.99
N ILE A 180 1.65 1.79 -7.11
CA ILE A 180 0.75 2.35 -8.12
C ILE A 180 -0.73 2.20 -7.70
N ASN A 181 -1.10 1.09 -7.07
CA ASN A 181 -2.50 0.78 -6.77
C ASN A 181 -3.04 1.47 -5.51
N GLU A 182 -2.20 1.68 -4.50
CA GLU A 182 -2.64 2.13 -3.17
C GLU A 182 -2.15 3.54 -2.82
N HIS A 183 -1.25 4.12 -3.64
CA HIS A 183 -0.64 5.42 -3.35
C HIS A 183 -0.83 6.42 -4.49
N SER A 184 -0.84 7.69 -4.14
CA SER A 184 -0.98 8.81 -5.07
C SER A 184 0.35 9.13 -5.79
N PRO A 185 0.32 9.84 -6.93
CA PRO A 185 1.53 10.34 -7.59
C PRO A 185 2.46 11.15 -6.68
N TRP A 186 1.92 11.86 -5.72
CA TRP A 186 2.68 12.57 -4.69
C TRP A 186 3.49 11.60 -3.81
N GLU A 187 2.89 10.48 -3.42
CA GLU A 187 3.58 9.46 -2.63
C GLU A 187 4.58 8.67 -3.48
N TRP A 188 4.34 8.51 -4.81
CA TRP A 188 5.33 7.91 -5.70
C TRP A 188 6.61 8.75 -5.71
N ALA A 189 6.49 10.08 -5.78
CA ALA A 189 7.62 10.99 -5.75
C ALA A 189 8.49 10.82 -4.49
N LYS A 190 7.90 10.55 -3.33
CA LYS A 190 8.63 10.27 -2.08
C LYS A 190 9.57 9.05 -2.18
N ILE A 191 9.27 8.13 -3.09
CA ILE A 191 10.09 6.93 -3.32
C ILE A 191 11.06 7.13 -4.49
N THR A 192 10.62 7.82 -5.54
CA THR A 192 11.32 7.89 -6.82
C THR A 192 12.23 9.11 -6.95
N ASP A 193 11.94 10.21 -6.24
CA ASP A 193 12.76 11.42 -6.21
C ASP A 193 13.66 11.42 -4.97
N PRO A 194 14.99 11.37 -5.13
CA PRO A 194 15.91 11.37 -4.00
C PRO A 194 15.79 12.60 -3.09
N ASN A 195 15.31 13.73 -3.63
CA ASN A 195 15.13 14.96 -2.87
C ASN A 195 13.84 14.97 -2.02
N GLN A 196 12.94 14.01 -2.24
CA GLN A 196 11.67 13.91 -1.54
C GLN A 196 11.60 12.74 -0.54
N ARG A 197 12.74 12.09 -0.26
CA ARG A 197 12.79 10.99 0.71
C ARG A 197 12.21 11.44 2.06
N PRO A 198 11.15 10.76 2.56
CA PRO A 198 10.58 11.08 3.86
C PRO A 198 11.58 10.90 4.99
N GLN A 199 11.45 11.73 6.01
CA GLN A 199 12.19 11.61 7.26
C GLN A 199 11.20 11.40 8.40
N SER A 200 11.45 10.45 9.27
CA SER A 200 10.66 10.27 10.47
C SER A 200 10.91 11.42 11.45
N THR A 201 9.94 11.70 12.32
CA THR A 201 10.10 12.69 13.39
C THR A 201 11.10 12.21 14.46
N MET A 202 11.44 10.93 14.47
CA MET A 202 12.27 10.26 15.49
C MET A 202 11.81 10.56 16.93
N GLU A 203 10.49 10.73 17.12
CA GLU A 203 9.89 10.86 18.45
C GLU A 203 10.37 9.74 19.37
N TYR A 204 10.58 8.56 18.76
CA TYR A 204 11.14 7.39 19.42
C TYR A 204 12.44 6.94 18.76
N ARG A 205 13.55 7.12 19.48
CA ARG A 205 14.84 6.54 19.11
C ARG A 205 14.83 5.03 19.42
N ALA A 206 14.08 4.29 18.61
CA ALA A 206 13.81 2.87 18.80
C ALA A 206 13.51 2.20 17.46
N VAL A 207 13.50 0.88 17.48
CA VAL A 207 12.97 0.05 16.38
C VAL A 207 11.51 -0.24 16.64
N ILE A 208 10.62 0.02 15.69
CA ILE A 208 9.25 -0.51 15.71
C ILE A 208 9.18 -1.87 15.03
N TYR A 209 8.62 -2.86 15.74
CA TYR A 209 8.24 -4.16 15.22
C TYR A 209 6.72 -4.29 15.24
N ALA A 210 6.04 -3.95 14.15
CA ALA A 210 4.59 -3.97 14.02
C ALA A 210 4.14 -5.08 13.06
N ASN A 211 3.61 -6.18 13.58
CA ASN A 211 3.20 -7.33 12.77
C ASN A 211 1.91 -7.98 13.28
N SER A 212 1.03 -8.33 12.33
CA SER A 212 -0.18 -9.12 12.59
C SER A 212 0.02 -10.62 12.39
N HIS A 213 1.04 -11.01 11.59
CA HIS A 213 1.38 -12.42 11.31
C HIS A 213 2.71 -12.79 11.96
N CYS A 214 2.63 -13.71 12.94
CA CYS A 214 3.72 -14.02 13.86
C CYS A 214 4.64 -15.11 13.31
N VAL A 215 5.64 -14.70 12.56
CA VAL A 215 6.66 -15.61 11.99
C VAL A 215 7.84 -15.75 12.96
N ARG A 216 8.26 -16.98 13.24
CA ARG A 216 9.30 -17.29 14.28
C ARG A 216 10.61 -16.54 14.07
N PHE A 217 11.13 -16.49 12.84
CA PHE A 217 12.41 -15.83 12.59
C PHE A 217 12.34 -14.32 12.75
N ARG A 218 11.19 -13.67 12.44
CA ARG A 218 10.97 -12.23 12.69
C ARG A 218 10.99 -11.92 14.17
N GLN A 219 10.31 -12.76 14.98
CA GLN A 219 10.31 -12.61 16.43
C GLN A 219 11.69 -12.83 17.03
N ARG A 220 12.51 -13.73 16.42
CA ARG A 220 13.91 -13.92 16.82
C ARG A 220 14.73 -12.67 16.52
N ALA A 221 14.63 -12.13 15.28
CA ALA A 221 15.32 -10.90 14.89
C ALA A 221 14.97 -9.73 15.82
N ALA A 222 13.68 -9.51 16.11
CA ALA A 222 13.25 -8.47 17.04
C ALA A 222 13.85 -8.64 18.44
N ARG A 223 13.94 -9.87 18.95
CA ARG A 223 14.60 -10.17 20.24
C ARG A 223 16.11 -9.95 20.22
N ASP A 224 16.76 -10.31 19.13
CA ASP A 224 18.21 -10.13 18.99
C ASP A 224 18.55 -8.63 18.92
N ILE A 225 17.76 -7.85 18.19
CA ILE A 225 17.88 -6.39 18.15
C ILE A 225 17.60 -5.77 19.53
N ALA A 226 16.60 -6.26 20.26
CA ALA A 226 16.23 -5.78 21.60
C ALA A 226 17.34 -5.96 22.66
N LYS A 227 18.33 -6.79 22.39
CA LYS A 227 19.52 -6.94 23.27
C LYS A 227 20.50 -5.78 23.13
N ILE A 228 20.47 -5.03 22.03
CA ILE A 228 21.45 -4.00 21.69
C ILE A 228 20.88 -2.58 21.62
N ILE A 229 19.64 -2.42 21.18
CA ILE A 229 18.91 -1.14 21.06
C ILE A 229 17.45 -1.32 21.43
N PRO A 230 16.70 -0.26 21.84
CA PRO A 230 15.30 -0.36 22.19
C PRO A 230 14.43 -0.85 21.02
N VAL A 231 13.49 -1.76 21.31
CA VAL A 231 12.50 -2.25 20.36
C VAL A 231 11.11 -2.08 20.96
N VAL A 232 10.22 -1.44 20.23
CA VAL A 232 8.80 -1.31 20.53
C VAL A 232 8.04 -2.37 19.75
N PHE A 233 7.23 -3.14 20.44
CA PHE A 233 6.45 -4.24 19.86
C PHE A 233 5.01 -3.78 19.61
N GLY A 234 4.52 -3.97 18.36
CA GLY A 234 3.20 -3.60 17.92
C GLY A 234 2.47 -4.72 17.18
N GLY A 235 1.14 -4.61 17.14
CA GLY A 235 0.28 -5.57 16.49
C GLY A 235 0.00 -6.83 17.30
N LYS A 236 -0.43 -7.90 16.63
CA LYS A 236 -0.88 -9.15 17.29
C LYS A 236 0.26 -10.03 17.78
N CYS A 237 1.49 -9.77 17.36
CA CYS A 237 2.64 -10.63 17.66
C CYS A 237 3.29 -10.25 18.98
N LYS A 238 2.69 -10.69 20.08
CA LYS A 238 3.27 -10.55 21.42
C LYS A 238 4.51 -11.42 21.56
N VAL A 239 5.67 -10.83 21.75
CA VAL A 239 6.88 -11.54 22.12
C VAL A 239 6.79 -11.88 23.60
N ARG A 240 6.33 -13.10 23.91
CA ARG A 240 6.27 -13.56 25.29
C ARG A 240 7.67 -13.62 25.90
N SER A 241 7.84 -13.00 27.05
CA SER A 241 8.78 -13.29 28.14
C SER A 241 10.28 -13.08 28.00
N ALA A 242 10.87 -12.73 26.90
CA ALA A 242 12.32 -12.38 26.91
C ALA A 242 12.61 -11.01 27.56
N LEU A 243 11.58 -10.21 27.77
CA LEU A 243 11.67 -8.86 28.34
C LEU A 243 11.40 -8.82 29.86
N ASN A 244 11.33 -9.95 30.54
CA ASN A 244 11.16 -9.98 31.99
C ASN A 244 12.43 -9.57 32.77
N SER A 245 13.55 -9.33 32.10
CA SER A 245 14.78 -8.93 32.76
C SER A 245 15.14 -7.49 32.43
N LYS A 246 14.91 -6.61 33.40
CA LYS A 246 15.69 -5.39 33.67
C LYS A 246 15.85 -4.35 32.52
N ASN A 247 14.84 -4.06 31.72
CA ASN A 247 14.85 -2.85 30.95
C ASN A 247 14.12 -1.74 31.72
N PRO A 248 14.80 -0.70 32.22
CA PRO A 248 14.18 0.37 33.02
C PRO A 248 13.16 1.23 32.24
N ASN A 249 13.11 1.10 30.91
CA ASN A 249 12.14 1.83 30.08
C ASN A 249 10.85 1.05 29.80
N ARG A 250 10.57 -0.02 30.53
CA ARG A 250 9.46 -0.95 30.27
C ARG A 250 8.09 -0.41 30.66
N ASP A 251 8.02 0.51 31.59
CA ASP A 251 6.78 0.76 32.33
C ASP A 251 5.84 1.81 31.72
N ASN A 252 6.24 2.51 30.64
CA ASN A 252 5.44 3.62 30.09
C ASN A 252 5.22 3.63 28.58
N HIS A 253 5.77 2.68 27.78
CA HIS A 253 5.73 2.76 26.32
C HIS A 253 4.63 1.94 25.64
N ASP A 254 4.01 0.98 26.32
CA ASP A 254 2.96 0.13 25.72
C ASP A 254 1.58 0.79 25.65
N SER A 255 1.38 1.94 26.28
CA SER A 255 0.05 2.54 26.45
C SER A 255 -0.38 3.56 25.40
N TRP A 256 0.51 3.95 24.48
CA TRP A 256 0.26 5.04 23.55
C TRP A 256 0.27 4.66 22.07
N ILE A 257 0.65 3.44 21.71
CA ILE A 257 0.44 2.93 20.37
C ILE A 257 -0.97 2.35 20.32
N ASP A 258 -1.78 2.93 19.48
CA ASP A 258 -3.08 2.34 19.15
C ASP A 258 -2.87 1.05 18.37
N TRP A 259 -2.87 -0.05 19.10
CA TRP A 259 -2.66 -1.39 18.56
C TRP A 259 -3.75 -1.81 17.59
N ASP A 260 -4.93 -1.21 17.67
CA ASP A 260 -6.04 -1.48 16.76
C ASP A 260 -5.78 -0.86 15.38
N LEU A 261 -4.93 0.14 15.28
CA LEU A 261 -4.47 0.70 14.00
C LEU A 261 -3.39 -0.15 13.33
N VAL A 262 -2.62 -0.93 14.10
CA VAL A 262 -1.54 -1.74 13.54
C VAL A 262 -2.09 -2.94 12.76
N GLY A 263 -1.92 -2.91 11.44
CA GLY A 263 -2.27 -4.03 10.58
C GLY A 263 -3.74 -4.12 10.15
N GLN A 264 -4.59 -3.15 10.48
CA GLN A 264 -5.96 -3.10 9.98
C GLN A 264 -6.01 -2.73 8.49
N ARG A 265 -5.11 -1.85 8.04
CA ARG A 265 -4.94 -1.52 6.62
C ARG A 265 -3.45 -1.48 6.29
N ARG A 266 -3.07 -1.97 5.12
CA ARG A 266 -1.65 -2.12 4.71
C ARG A 266 -0.85 -0.81 4.76
N TYR A 267 -1.49 0.34 4.47
CA TYR A 267 -0.86 1.66 4.45
C TYR A 267 -0.83 2.36 5.82
N GLN A 268 -1.56 1.89 6.83
CA GLN A 268 -1.56 2.51 8.16
C GLN A 268 -0.24 2.30 8.90
N ASN A 269 0.51 1.25 8.57
CA ASN A 269 1.82 1.04 9.15
C ASN A 269 2.78 2.21 8.84
N ALA A 270 2.72 2.81 7.66
CA ALA A 270 3.54 3.96 7.31
C ALA A 270 3.31 5.15 8.28
N GLN A 271 2.06 5.40 8.70
CA GLN A 271 1.73 6.47 9.65
C GLN A 271 2.36 6.25 11.04
N ILE A 272 2.36 5.00 11.51
CA ILE A 272 3.02 4.66 12.79
C ILE A 272 4.53 4.81 12.66
N PHE A 273 5.07 4.40 11.52
CA PHE A 273 6.50 4.41 11.25
C PHE A 273 7.10 5.83 11.22
N THR A 274 6.29 6.87 10.97
CA THR A 274 6.75 8.27 11.00
C THR A 274 7.37 8.70 12.34
N LYS A 275 7.11 7.97 13.41
CA LYS A 275 7.58 8.31 14.76
C LYS A 275 8.88 7.63 15.16
N PHE A 276 9.35 6.65 14.38
CA PHE A 276 10.45 5.77 14.77
C PHE A 276 11.71 5.98 13.95
N GLN A 277 12.86 5.80 14.58
CA GLN A 277 14.16 5.84 13.91
C GLN A 277 14.33 4.65 12.96
N PHE A 278 13.96 3.45 13.37
CA PHE A 278 14.08 2.22 12.59
C PHE A 278 12.76 1.45 12.53
N CYS A 279 12.54 0.74 11.43
CA CYS A 279 11.37 -0.13 11.23
C CYS A 279 11.79 -1.54 10.84
N LEU A 280 11.42 -2.54 11.65
CA LEU A 280 11.70 -3.95 11.33
C LEU A 280 10.63 -4.48 10.37
N VAL A 281 10.97 -4.54 9.09
CA VAL A 281 10.07 -4.86 7.97
C VAL A 281 10.59 -6.07 7.19
N MET A 282 10.34 -7.26 7.71
CA MET A 282 10.82 -8.51 7.13
C MET A 282 9.73 -9.22 6.34
N GLU A 283 10.06 -9.81 5.21
CA GLU A 283 9.12 -10.63 4.43
C GLU A 283 8.74 -11.92 5.17
N ASN A 284 7.63 -12.54 4.76
CA ASN A 284 7.15 -13.81 5.35
C ASN A 284 8.09 -14.97 5.04
N THR A 285 8.80 -14.88 3.92
CA THR A 285 9.72 -15.88 3.41
C THR A 285 10.77 -15.19 2.54
N ASN A 286 11.90 -15.89 2.32
CA ASN A 286 12.88 -15.51 1.31
C ASN A 286 12.57 -16.30 0.03
N HIS A 287 11.88 -15.67 -0.90
CA HIS A 287 11.50 -16.24 -2.19
C HIS A 287 11.87 -15.26 -3.31
N GLU A 288 12.38 -15.78 -4.40
CA GLU A 288 12.73 -14.99 -5.59
C GLU A 288 11.53 -14.17 -6.07
N GLY A 289 11.73 -12.89 -6.39
CA GLY A 289 10.69 -11.97 -6.82
C GLY A 289 9.74 -11.47 -5.73
N TYR A 290 9.85 -11.97 -4.49
CA TYR A 290 8.92 -11.61 -3.41
C TYR A 290 9.43 -10.43 -2.58
N ILE A 291 9.09 -9.24 -3.04
CA ILE A 291 9.32 -7.95 -2.35
C ILE A 291 7.97 -7.25 -2.27
N THR A 292 7.51 -6.95 -1.05
CA THR A 292 6.13 -6.49 -0.82
C THR A 292 6.06 -5.07 -0.26
N GLU A 293 4.86 -4.66 0.13
CA GLU A 293 4.56 -3.36 0.72
C GLU A 293 5.33 -3.06 2.02
N LYS A 294 5.96 -4.05 2.63
CA LYS A 294 6.60 -3.89 3.95
C LYS A 294 7.74 -2.87 3.94
N ILE A 295 8.66 -3.02 2.98
CA ILE A 295 9.77 -2.06 2.85
C ILE A 295 9.28 -0.70 2.37
N LEU A 296 8.23 -0.68 1.50
CA LEU A 296 7.61 0.55 1.02
C LEU A 296 7.02 1.36 2.18
N ASN A 297 6.29 0.72 3.08
CA ASN A 297 5.71 1.37 4.26
C ASN A 297 6.77 2.00 5.16
N ALA A 298 7.95 1.38 5.29
CA ALA A 298 9.05 1.97 6.04
C ALA A 298 9.59 3.22 5.36
N TYR A 299 9.80 3.19 4.04
CA TYR A 299 10.24 4.38 3.30
C TYR A 299 9.22 5.52 3.36
N LEU A 300 7.92 5.22 3.14
CA LEU A 300 6.85 6.22 3.23
C LEU A 300 6.70 6.79 4.66
N GLY A 301 6.97 5.99 5.68
CA GLY A 301 7.02 6.42 7.07
C GLY A 301 8.31 7.17 7.44
N GLY A 302 9.32 7.21 6.57
CA GLY A 302 10.57 7.94 6.79
C GLY A 302 11.51 7.31 7.81
N CYS A 303 11.26 6.10 8.31
CA CYS A 303 12.20 5.36 9.16
C CYS A 303 13.22 4.56 8.33
N LEU A 304 14.38 4.26 8.91
CA LEU A 304 15.36 3.39 8.26
C LEU A 304 14.88 1.93 8.32
N PRO A 305 14.62 1.27 7.16
CA PRO A 305 14.14 -0.11 7.15
C PRO A 305 15.21 -1.09 7.62
N ILE A 306 14.83 -2.03 8.48
CA ILE A 306 15.58 -3.26 8.76
C ILE A 306 14.86 -4.38 8.02
N TYR A 307 15.41 -4.83 6.91
CA TYR A 307 14.73 -5.70 5.96
C TYR A 307 15.34 -7.09 5.87
N TYR A 308 14.47 -8.09 5.71
CA TYR A 308 14.82 -9.45 5.31
C TYR A 308 13.86 -9.95 4.24
N GLY A 309 14.40 -10.55 3.20
CA GLY A 309 13.68 -11.12 2.07
C GLY A 309 14.67 -11.56 1.00
N THR A 310 14.21 -11.65 -0.25
CA THR A 310 15.10 -11.96 -1.38
C THR A 310 16.20 -10.91 -1.55
N LYS A 311 17.39 -11.36 -1.96
CA LYS A 311 18.50 -10.45 -2.26
C LYS A 311 18.27 -9.59 -3.51
N GLU A 312 17.25 -9.88 -4.31
CA GLU A 312 16.82 -9.01 -5.41
C GLU A 312 16.38 -7.61 -4.91
N VAL A 313 16.12 -7.45 -3.62
CA VAL A 313 15.89 -6.14 -3.00
C VAL A 313 17.01 -5.14 -3.31
N PHE A 314 18.25 -5.62 -3.47
CA PHE A 314 19.41 -4.82 -3.86
C PHE A 314 19.41 -4.39 -5.33
N GLU A 315 18.56 -4.96 -6.17
CA GLU A 315 18.36 -4.47 -7.54
C GLU A 315 17.44 -3.24 -7.59
N LEU A 316 16.50 -3.17 -6.65
CA LEU A 316 15.51 -2.09 -6.59
C LEU A 316 15.98 -0.93 -5.72
N PHE A 317 16.52 -1.24 -4.55
CA PHE A 317 16.81 -0.26 -3.51
C PHE A 317 18.31 -0.10 -3.26
N HIS A 318 18.71 1.14 -2.97
CA HIS A 318 20.10 1.45 -2.69
C HIS A 318 20.56 0.71 -1.41
N PRO A 319 21.72 0.03 -1.42
CA PRO A 319 22.17 -0.79 -0.29
C PRO A 319 22.26 -0.04 1.05
N GLU A 320 22.53 1.26 0.98
CA GLU A 320 22.60 2.10 2.19
C GLU A 320 21.27 2.74 2.56
N SER A 321 20.21 2.57 1.75
CA SER A 321 18.88 3.06 2.09
C SER A 321 18.16 2.20 3.14
N PHE A 322 18.67 1.01 3.45
CA PHE A 322 18.13 0.07 4.44
C PHE A 322 19.23 -0.75 5.10
N VAL A 323 18.91 -1.48 6.17
CA VAL A 323 19.80 -2.48 6.80
C VAL A 323 19.28 -3.87 6.41
N TYR A 324 20.07 -4.65 5.67
CA TYR A 324 19.72 -6.02 5.34
C TYR A 324 20.03 -6.94 6.52
N TYR A 325 19.02 -7.57 7.11
CA TYR A 325 19.16 -8.48 8.24
C TYR A 325 19.16 -9.92 7.73
N ASP A 326 20.36 -10.51 7.56
CA ASP A 326 20.45 -11.94 7.21
C ASP A 326 20.15 -12.80 8.45
N ILE A 327 19.06 -13.56 8.42
CA ILE A 327 18.66 -14.42 9.55
C ILE A 327 19.63 -15.58 9.83
N ARG A 328 20.52 -15.91 8.86
CA ARG A 328 21.57 -16.94 9.01
C ARG A 328 22.85 -16.36 9.56
N ASN A 329 23.13 -15.09 9.31
CA ASN A 329 24.28 -14.36 9.81
C ASN A 329 23.86 -12.93 10.24
N PRO A 330 23.21 -12.77 11.40
CA PRO A 330 22.65 -11.49 11.84
C PRO A 330 23.70 -10.49 12.34
N GLU A 331 24.89 -10.97 12.70
CA GLU A 331 25.90 -10.15 13.39
C GLU A 331 26.29 -8.86 12.66
N PRO A 332 26.54 -8.84 11.33
CA PRO A 332 26.86 -7.61 10.62
C PRO A 332 25.72 -6.57 10.71
N ALA A 333 24.47 -7.02 10.63
CA ALA A 333 23.31 -6.13 10.76
C ALA A 333 23.16 -5.59 12.19
N LEU A 334 23.40 -6.42 13.21
CA LEU A 334 23.34 -6.01 14.61
C LEU A 334 24.42 -4.97 14.94
N GLN A 335 25.66 -5.18 14.46
CA GLN A 335 26.76 -4.23 14.64
C GLN A 335 26.46 -2.89 13.95
N LEU A 336 25.96 -2.93 12.71
CA LEU A 336 25.57 -1.74 11.97
C LEU A 336 24.43 -0.98 12.68
N LEU A 337 23.39 -1.69 13.14
CA LEU A 337 22.29 -1.08 13.88
C LEU A 337 22.75 -0.41 15.17
N LYS A 338 23.61 -1.09 15.93
CA LYS A 338 24.21 -0.53 17.14
C LYS A 338 25.01 0.73 16.82
N TYR A 339 25.85 0.68 15.78
CA TYR A 339 26.63 1.83 15.33
C TYR A 339 25.73 3.03 14.95
N LEU A 340 24.71 2.81 14.10
CA LEU A 340 23.80 3.85 13.65
C LEU A 340 22.93 4.42 14.78
N TYR A 341 22.59 3.62 15.76
CA TYR A 341 21.79 4.06 16.90
C TYR A 341 22.58 5.03 17.80
N TYR A 342 23.88 4.76 18.03
CA TYR A 342 24.70 5.60 18.88
C TYR A 342 25.45 6.70 18.13
N ASN A 343 25.49 6.66 16.80
CA ASN A 343 26.13 7.68 15.94
C ASN A 343 25.08 8.38 15.07
N GLU A 344 24.62 9.51 15.54
CA GLU A 344 23.57 10.30 14.89
C GLU A 344 24.02 10.83 13.51
N THR A 345 25.28 11.25 13.39
CA THR A 345 25.85 11.71 12.12
C THR A 345 25.81 10.60 11.08
N ALA A 346 26.29 9.41 11.42
CA ALA A 346 26.28 8.25 10.52
C ALA A 346 24.84 7.83 10.15
N PHE A 347 23.89 7.93 11.08
CA PHE A 347 22.48 7.68 10.79
C PHE A 347 21.93 8.67 9.77
N HIS A 348 22.16 9.97 9.96
CA HIS A 348 21.70 11.01 9.04
C HIS A 348 22.38 10.94 7.67
N GLU A 349 23.66 10.60 7.61
CA GLU A 349 24.36 10.33 6.35
C GLU A 349 23.68 9.19 5.59
N ARG A 350 23.36 8.12 6.29
CA ARG A 350 22.66 6.97 5.69
C ARG A 350 21.25 7.34 5.20
N MET A 351 20.54 8.20 5.90
CA MET A 351 19.22 8.67 5.50
C MET A 351 19.24 9.63 4.28
N ARG A 352 20.40 10.16 3.89
CA ARG A 352 20.56 10.99 2.68
C ARG A 352 20.69 10.16 1.40
N HIS A 353 21.01 8.87 1.49
CA HIS A 353 21.08 8.03 0.30
C HIS A 353 19.72 7.93 -0.40
N PRO A 354 19.69 7.91 -1.73
CA PRO A 354 18.45 7.71 -2.48
C PRO A 354 17.81 6.36 -2.12
N ILE A 355 16.49 6.28 -2.21
CA ILE A 355 15.79 5.02 -1.96
C ILE A 355 16.08 4.02 -3.07
N LEU A 356 15.96 4.44 -4.34
CA LEU A 356 16.16 3.58 -5.50
C LEU A 356 17.64 3.45 -5.87
N ARG A 357 18.04 2.24 -6.28
CA ARG A 357 19.45 1.91 -6.54
C ARG A 357 20.07 2.75 -7.66
N HIS A 358 19.42 2.83 -8.81
CA HIS A 358 19.91 3.51 -10.00
C HIS A 358 18.94 4.61 -10.48
N GLY A 359 18.19 5.20 -9.56
CA GLY A 359 17.26 6.27 -9.87
C GLY A 359 16.31 5.92 -11.01
N ASN A 360 16.38 6.69 -12.11
CA ASN A 360 15.46 6.54 -13.24
C ASN A 360 15.58 5.17 -13.94
N GLU A 361 16.73 4.55 -14.00
CA GLU A 361 16.87 3.20 -14.59
C GLU A 361 16.08 2.16 -13.80
N THR A 362 16.12 2.24 -12.47
CA THR A 362 15.30 1.39 -11.59
C THR A 362 13.81 1.64 -11.80
N ILE A 363 13.42 2.91 -11.98
CA ILE A 363 12.03 3.29 -12.25
C ILE A 363 11.57 2.65 -13.57
N ILE A 364 12.31 2.85 -14.65
CA ILE A 364 11.98 2.33 -15.97
C ILE A 364 11.85 0.80 -15.94
N LYS A 365 12.79 0.12 -15.27
CA LYS A 365 12.83 -1.35 -15.26
C LYS A 365 11.74 -1.99 -14.40
N TYR A 366 11.42 -1.42 -13.23
CA TYR A 366 10.62 -2.11 -12.20
C TYR A 366 9.34 -1.41 -11.78
N PHE A 367 9.21 -0.09 -12.02
CA PHE A 367 8.10 0.72 -11.53
C PHE A 367 7.27 1.39 -12.63
N SER A 368 7.67 1.30 -13.89
CA SER A 368 7.03 1.99 -15.03
C SER A 368 5.73 1.31 -15.49
N ILE A 369 4.81 1.07 -14.54
CA ILE A 369 3.50 0.44 -14.78
C ILE A 369 2.48 1.45 -15.34
N THR A 370 2.79 2.73 -15.27
CA THR A 370 1.99 3.84 -15.78
C THR A 370 2.84 4.78 -16.63
N ASP A 371 2.24 5.49 -17.58
CA ASP A 371 2.93 6.49 -18.40
C ASP A 371 3.53 7.63 -17.59
N LYS A 372 2.93 7.91 -16.42
CA LYS A 372 3.37 8.94 -15.48
C LYS A 372 4.70 8.60 -14.80
N LEU A 373 5.14 7.36 -14.90
CA LEU A 373 6.35 6.88 -14.24
C LEU A 373 7.20 6.07 -15.22
N GLY A 374 8.40 6.55 -15.51
CA GLY A 374 9.34 5.87 -16.41
C GLY A 374 8.84 5.66 -17.84
N GLY A 375 7.88 6.47 -18.30
CA GLY A 375 7.32 6.40 -19.67
C GLY A 375 6.53 5.12 -19.95
N GLY A 376 6.03 4.43 -18.93
CA GLY A 376 5.17 3.25 -19.10
C GLY A 376 5.85 2.02 -19.73
N VAL A 377 7.17 1.90 -19.66
CA VAL A 377 7.91 0.78 -20.32
C VAL A 377 7.41 -0.58 -19.85
N LEU A 378 7.22 -0.78 -18.54
CA LEU A 378 6.70 -2.04 -17.99
C LEU A 378 5.22 -2.23 -18.36
N LYS A 379 4.43 -1.14 -18.36
CA LYS A 379 3.04 -1.15 -18.85
C LYS A 379 2.99 -1.68 -20.28
N ASN A 380 3.81 -1.13 -21.18
CA ASN A 380 3.81 -1.51 -22.59
C ASN A 380 4.25 -2.96 -22.78
N ARG A 381 5.22 -3.46 -22.02
CA ARG A 381 5.58 -4.88 -22.00
C ARG A 381 4.39 -5.78 -21.60
N ILE A 382 3.64 -5.38 -20.58
CA ILE A 382 2.44 -6.13 -20.15
C ILE A 382 1.38 -6.12 -21.24
N ARG A 383 1.14 -4.99 -21.90
CA ARG A 383 0.19 -4.85 -22.99
C ARG A 383 0.60 -5.70 -24.21
N THR A 384 1.87 -5.64 -24.60
CA THR A 384 2.42 -6.45 -25.69
C THR A 384 2.31 -7.94 -25.42
N MET A 385 2.55 -8.39 -24.17
CA MET A 385 2.41 -9.80 -23.77
C MET A 385 1.00 -10.35 -24.07
N ILE A 386 -0.04 -9.54 -23.93
CA ILE A 386 -1.43 -9.95 -24.21
C ILE A 386 -1.89 -9.62 -25.64
N GLY A 387 -0.95 -9.23 -26.53
CA GLY A 387 -1.23 -8.96 -27.94
C GLY A 387 -1.78 -7.56 -28.23
N LEU A 388 -1.75 -6.63 -27.27
CA LEU A 388 -2.09 -5.23 -27.53
C LEU A 388 -0.88 -4.52 -28.15
N LYS A 389 -1.11 -3.83 -29.26
CA LYS A 389 -0.16 -2.88 -29.84
C LYS A 389 -0.48 -1.49 -29.32
N ASP A 390 0.53 -0.78 -28.89
CA ASP A 390 0.43 0.63 -28.52
C ASP A 390 0.39 1.51 -29.76
#